data_50e7aee6628384379327716e783f100a
#
_entry.id   50e7aee6628384379327716e783f100a
#
_cell.length_a   1.000
_cell.length_b   1.000
_cell.length_c   1.000
_cell.angle_alpha   90.00
_cell.angle_beta   90.00
_cell.angle_gamma   90.00
#
_symmetry.space_group_name_H-M   'P 1'
#
loop_
_entity.id
_entity.type
_entity.pdbx_description
1 polymer ?
#
loop_
_entity_poly.entity_id
_entity_poly.type
_entity_poly.pdbx_seq_one_letter_code
_entity_poly.pdbx_strand_id
1 'polypeptide(L)'
;MRRTIIVAAIGMAILAGCAGFGKPLETPRIQLAHLTVKDAKLFETVFQLELRVFNINEVPLVINGIDCEMEINGEKFATGISAVQSEIPAMGTGLVPVDVYASTFEMAKSFIEMAQRAGKAGAPVKMEYGLEGRLKLGGKAMLPFLPFKSDGQISLEGLAGLKKQENKP
;
A
#
# COMPACT_ATOMS: atom_id res chain seq x y z
N MET A 1 -12.27 33.03 53.43
CA MET A 1 -12.25 31.56 53.28
C MET A 1 -13.19 31.03 52.19
N ARG A 2 -14.49 31.38 52.11
CA ARG A 2 -15.40 30.89 51.04
C ARG A 2 -14.99 31.30 49.62
N ARG A 3 -14.44 32.49 49.38
CA ARG A 3 -13.98 33.00 48.07
C ARG A 3 -12.71 32.26 47.57
N THR A 4 -11.82 31.90 48.47
CA THR A 4 -10.58 31.17 48.15
C THR A 4 -10.86 29.72 47.75
N ILE A 5 -11.87 29.07 48.35
CA ILE A 5 -12.29 27.71 48.03
C ILE A 5 -12.95 27.66 46.63
N ILE A 6 -13.74 28.67 46.25
CA ILE A 6 -14.39 28.74 44.93
C ILE A 6 -13.35 28.90 43.81
N VAL A 7 -12.33 29.73 44.01
CA VAL A 7 -11.26 29.92 43.01
C VAL A 7 -10.41 28.62 42.85
N ALA A 8 -10.15 27.91 43.95
CA ALA A 8 -9.44 26.64 43.90
C ALA A 8 -10.26 25.53 43.17
N ALA A 9 -11.58 25.49 43.38
CA ALA A 9 -12.47 24.52 42.70
C ALA A 9 -12.61 24.78 41.19
N ILE A 10 -12.63 26.06 40.75
CA ILE A 10 -12.65 26.44 39.34
C ILE A 10 -11.31 26.11 38.66
N GLY A 11 -10.18 26.34 39.34
CA GLY A 11 -8.84 25.96 38.83
C GLY A 11 -8.65 24.47 38.62
N MET A 12 -9.26 23.63 39.45
CA MET A 12 -9.17 22.15 39.36
C MET A 12 -10.06 21.56 38.25
N ALA A 13 -11.16 22.25 37.88
CA ALA A 13 -12.05 21.82 36.80
C ALA A 13 -11.44 22.01 35.39
N ILE A 14 -10.49 22.92 35.22
CA ILE A 14 -9.83 23.21 33.93
C ILE A 14 -8.78 22.13 33.58
N LEU A 15 -8.25 21.42 34.54
CA LEU A 15 -7.26 20.35 34.34
C LEU A 15 -7.85 18.98 33.88
N ALA A 16 -9.16 18.83 33.97
CA ALA A 16 -9.85 17.59 33.56
C ALA A 16 -10.18 17.51 32.05
N GLY A 17 -9.85 18.54 31.27
CA GLY A 17 -10.30 18.70 29.88
C GLY A 17 -9.44 18.05 28.80
N CYS A 18 -8.33 17.39 29.11
CA CYS A 18 -7.39 16.88 28.10
C CYS A 18 -7.38 15.36 27.90
N ALA A 19 -8.44 14.65 28.28
CA ALA A 19 -8.51 13.18 28.15
C ALA A 19 -9.17 12.70 26.85
N GLY A 20 -9.20 13.51 25.79
CA GLY A 20 -9.90 13.21 24.54
C GLY A 20 -9.04 13.05 23.29
N PHE A 21 -7.74 12.87 23.39
CA PHE A 21 -6.93 12.51 22.23
C PHE A 21 -7.13 11.02 21.97
N GLY A 22 -7.88 10.70 20.90
CA GLY A 22 -8.03 9.33 20.43
C GLY A 22 -6.66 8.66 20.25
N LYS A 23 -6.60 7.33 20.43
CA LYS A 23 -5.37 6.56 20.19
C LYS A 23 -4.82 6.91 18.81
N PRO A 24 -3.51 7.15 18.65
CA PRO A 24 -2.92 7.33 17.33
C PRO A 24 -3.21 6.08 16.49
N LEU A 25 -3.49 6.29 15.19
CA LEU A 25 -3.70 5.18 14.27
C LEU A 25 -2.40 4.39 14.12
N GLU A 26 -2.53 3.09 14.27
CA GLU A 26 -1.45 2.15 13.98
C GLU A 26 -1.34 1.90 12.48
N THR A 27 -0.11 1.74 11.98
CA THR A 27 0.15 1.42 10.57
C THR A 27 -0.48 0.07 10.21
N PRO A 28 -1.39 0.00 9.22
CA PRO A 28 -1.98 -1.25 8.78
C PRO A 28 -0.92 -2.16 8.16
N ARG A 29 -1.14 -3.46 8.19
CA ARG A 29 -0.31 -4.39 7.41
C ARG A 29 -0.79 -4.37 5.97
N ILE A 30 0.15 -4.33 5.03
CA ILE A 30 -0.14 -4.33 3.60
C ILE A 30 0.61 -5.48 2.95
N GLN A 31 -0.06 -6.18 2.04
CA GLN A 31 0.52 -7.26 1.25
C GLN A 31 0.08 -7.11 -0.21
N LEU A 32 0.96 -7.43 -1.14
CA LEU A 32 0.60 -7.56 -2.53
C LEU A 32 -0.22 -8.85 -2.70
N ALA A 33 -1.49 -8.70 -3.11
CA ALA A 33 -2.38 -9.84 -3.37
C ALA A 33 -2.27 -10.29 -4.84
N HIS A 34 -2.32 -9.32 -5.78
CA HIS A 34 -2.23 -9.58 -7.21
C HIS A 34 -1.44 -8.47 -7.91
N LEU A 35 -0.77 -8.85 -9.00
CA LEU A 35 -0.08 -7.97 -9.93
C LEU A 35 -0.53 -8.35 -11.34
N THR A 36 -1.17 -7.42 -12.05
CA THR A 36 -1.66 -7.64 -13.42
C THR A 36 -1.18 -6.55 -14.35
N VAL A 37 -0.92 -6.87 -15.61
CA VAL A 37 -0.67 -5.86 -16.65
C VAL A 37 -2.00 -5.28 -17.09
N LYS A 38 -2.19 -4.00 -16.95
CA LYS A 38 -3.40 -3.27 -17.36
C LYS A 38 -3.29 -2.71 -18.78
N ASP A 39 -2.13 -2.17 -19.11
CA ASP A 39 -1.83 -1.61 -20.42
C ASP A 39 -0.33 -1.71 -20.71
N ALA A 40 0.05 -2.01 -21.93
CA ALA A 40 1.44 -2.11 -22.35
C ALA A 40 1.67 -1.29 -23.60
N LYS A 41 2.47 -0.23 -23.49
CA LYS A 41 2.89 0.65 -24.56
C LYS A 41 4.38 0.48 -24.85
N LEU A 42 4.83 1.13 -25.93
CA LEU A 42 6.22 1.01 -26.38
C LEU A 42 7.25 1.42 -25.32
N PHE A 43 6.96 2.46 -24.53
CA PHE A 43 7.88 3.03 -23.55
C PHE A 43 7.42 2.93 -22.10
N GLU A 44 6.17 2.55 -21.88
CA GLU A 44 5.56 2.49 -20.56
C GLU A 44 4.60 1.30 -20.47
N THR A 45 4.66 0.59 -19.36
CA THR A 45 3.70 -0.44 -19.00
C THR A 45 2.99 -0.05 -17.72
N VAL A 46 1.67 -0.11 -17.73
CA VAL A 46 0.83 0.12 -16.56
C VAL A 46 0.47 -1.21 -15.94
N PHE A 47 0.83 -1.38 -14.68
CA PHE A 47 0.40 -2.52 -13.87
C PHE A 47 -0.68 -2.08 -12.90
N GLN A 48 -1.58 -2.98 -12.61
CA GLN A 48 -2.50 -2.86 -11.49
C GLN A 48 -2.04 -3.77 -10.36
N LEU A 49 -1.71 -3.17 -9.22
CA LEU A 49 -1.49 -3.85 -7.96
C LEU A 49 -2.81 -3.99 -7.24
N GLU A 50 -3.15 -5.16 -6.74
CA GLU A 50 -4.17 -5.31 -5.71
C GLU A 50 -3.48 -5.46 -4.36
N LEU A 51 -3.62 -4.43 -3.52
CA LEU A 51 -3.03 -4.41 -2.18
C LEU A 51 -4.06 -4.90 -1.16
N ARG A 52 -3.72 -5.94 -0.43
CA ARG A 52 -4.51 -6.39 0.71
C ARG A 52 -4.09 -5.60 1.94
N VAL A 53 -5.01 -4.80 2.45
CA VAL A 53 -4.82 -3.95 3.62
C VAL A 53 -5.52 -4.59 4.83
N PHE A 54 -4.75 -4.88 5.87
CA PHE A 54 -5.24 -5.38 7.15
C PHE A 54 -5.29 -4.21 8.13
N ASN A 55 -6.49 -3.72 8.41
CA ASN A 55 -6.69 -2.67 9.40
C ASN A 55 -6.67 -3.27 10.80
N ILE A 56 -5.62 -2.97 11.56
CA ILE A 56 -5.43 -3.42 12.94
C ILE A 56 -5.98 -2.42 13.97
N ASN A 57 -6.63 -1.34 13.49
CA ASN A 57 -7.21 -0.31 14.34
C ASN A 57 -8.66 -0.63 14.72
N GLU A 58 -9.07 -0.19 15.89
CA GLU A 58 -10.45 -0.30 16.40
C GLU A 58 -11.44 0.64 15.67
N VAL A 59 -10.97 1.43 14.70
CA VAL A 59 -11.77 2.35 13.89
C VAL A 59 -11.62 2.03 12.41
N PRO A 60 -12.62 2.31 11.57
CA PRO A 60 -12.49 2.16 10.13
C PRO A 60 -11.37 3.03 9.57
N LEU A 61 -10.66 2.53 8.58
CA LEU A 61 -9.60 3.24 7.87
C LEU A 61 -10.12 3.69 6.50
N VAL A 62 -10.31 4.99 6.34
CA VAL A 62 -10.71 5.59 5.06
C VAL A 62 -9.45 5.96 4.28
N ILE A 63 -9.25 5.33 3.12
CA ILE A 63 -8.10 5.56 2.24
C ILE A 63 -8.58 6.37 1.05
N ASN A 64 -8.02 7.57 0.85
CA ASN A 64 -8.34 8.47 -0.27
C ASN A 64 -7.28 8.46 -1.37
N GLY A 65 -6.18 7.77 -1.15
CA GLY A 65 -5.12 7.65 -2.14
C GLY A 65 -3.95 6.82 -1.63
N ILE A 66 -3.15 6.37 -2.57
CA ILE A 66 -1.92 5.62 -2.33
C ILE A 66 -0.83 6.18 -3.22
N ASP A 67 0.33 6.41 -2.63
CA ASP A 67 1.59 6.74 -3.30
C ASP A 67 2.56 5.61 -2.96
N CYS A 68 3.09 4.92 -3.96
CA CYS A 68 3.96 3.78 -3.73
C CYS A 68 5.04 3.61 -4.80
N GLU A 69 6.12 2.98 -4.40
CA GLU A 69 7.22 2.52 -5.23
C GLU A 69 7.37 1.01 -5.05
N MET A 70 7.56 0.31 -6.15
CA MET A 70 7.74 -1.14 -6.19
C MET A 70 9.13 -1.46 -6.71
N GLU A 71 9.81 -2.33 -5.99
CA GLU A 71 11.08 -2.94 -6.39
C GLU A 71 10.90 -4.42 -6.70
N ILE A 72 11.71 -4.96 -7.61
CA ILE A 72 11.81 -6.39 -7.88
C ILE A 72 13.29 -6.77 -7.79
N ASN A 73 13.60 -7.76 -6.95
CA ASN A 73 14.97 -8.20 -6.66
C ASN A 73 15.90 -7.06 -6.24
N GLY A 74 15.38 -6.03 -5.54
CA GLY A 74 16.12 -4.87 -5.08
C GLY A 74 16.33 -3.77 -6.13
N GLU A 75 15.79 -3.94 -7.34
CA GLU A 75 15.83 -2.93 -8.40
C GLU A 75 14.49 -2.23 -8.53
N LYS A 76 14.50 -0.90 -8.69
CA LYS A 76 13.29 -0.10 -8.91
C LYS A 76 12.57 -0.58 -10.16
N PHE A 77 11.32 -0.97 -9.98
CA PHE A 77 10.50 -1.55 -11.04
C PHE A 77 9.40 -0.61 -11.52
N ALA A 78 8.61 -0.05 -10.60
CA ALA A 78 7.47 0.78 -10.93
C ALA A 78 7.18 1.79 -9.82
N THR A 79 6.52 2.89 -10.19
CA THR A 79 5.99 3.88 -9.25
C THR A 79 4.54 4.18 -9.57
N GLY A 80 3.76 4.52 -8.55
CA GLY A 80 2.37 4.88 -8.76
C GLY A 80 1.82 5.83 -7.72
N ILE A 81 0.91 6.67 -8.18
CA ILE A 81 0.08 7.53 -7.35
C ILE A 81 -1.35 7.34 -7.83
N SER A 82 -2.18 6.75 -6.99
CA SER A 82 -3.59 6.52 -7.31
C SER A 82 -4.50 7.24 -6.31
N ALA A 83 -5.50 7.94 -6.85
CA ALA A 83 -6.64 8.38 -6.06
C ALA A 83 -7.57 7.17 -5.91
N VAL A 84 -7.81 6.75 -4.69
CA VAL A 84 -8.70 5.63 -4.35
C VAL A 84 -9.68 6.09 -3.29
N GLN A 85 -10.91 5.59 -3.35
CA GLN A 85 -11.84 5.70 -2.25
C GLN A 85 -12.14 4.30 -1.74
N SER A 86 -11.56 3.95 -0.61
CA SER A 86 -11.74 2.65 0.01
C SER A 86 -11.88 2.80 1.51
N GLU A 87 -12.85 2.11 2.08
CA GLU A 87 -13.04 2.04 3.52
C GLU A 87 -12.75 0.61 3.98
N ILE A 88 -11.78 0.48 4.85
CA ILE A 88 -11.42 -0.80 5.45
C ILE A 88 -12.02 -0.85 6.85
N PRO A 89 -12.93 -1.78 7.14
CA PRO A 89 -13.58 -1.88 8.45
C PRO A 89 -12.57 -1.97 9.60
N ALA A 90 -12.98 -1.54 10.79
CA ALA A 90 -12.21 -1.74 12.01
C ALA A 90 -11.87 -3.22 12.19
N MET A 91 -10.62 -3.52 12.53
CA MET A 91 -10.11 -4.91 12.69
C MET A 91 -10.38 -5.80 11.47
N GLY A 92 -10.57 -5.20 10.29
CA GLY A 92 -10.98 -5.85 9.07
C GLY A 92 -9.91 -5.85 7.97
N THR A 93 -10.29 -6.39 6.82
CA THR A 93 -9.41 -6.49 5.65
C THR A 93 -10.15 -6.00 4.41
N GLY A 94 -9.43 -5.31 3.51
CA GLY A 94 -9.94 -4.90 2.20
C GLY A 94 -8.87 -5.01 1.12
N LEU A 95 -9.32 -5.03 -0.14
CA LEU A 95 -8.46 -4.95 -1.32
C LEU A 95 -8.51 -3.54 -1.88
N VAL A 96 -7.35 -2.98 -2.18
CA VAL A 96 -7.21 -1.63 -2.73
C VAL A 96 -6.42 -1.72 -4.03
N PRO A 97 -7.05 -1.40 -5.19
CA PRO A 97 -6.36 -1.39 -6.46
C PRO A 97 -5.52 -0.11 -6.61
N VAL A 98 -4.30 -0.27 -7.11
CA VAL A 98 -3.36 0.83 -7.37
C VAL A 98 -2.72 0.64 -8.73
N ASP A 99 -2.80 1.67 -9.59
CA ASP A 99 -2.10 1.65 -10.86
C ASP A 99 -0.67 2.17 -10.66
N VAL A 100 0.30 1.40 -11.15
CA VAL A 100 1.72 1.76 -11.12
C VAL A 100 2.30 1.72 -12.53
N TYR A 101 3.27 2.57 -12.78
CA TYR A 101 3.87 2.82 -14.08
C TYR A 101 5.32 2.36 -14.08
N ALA A 102 5.67 1.49 -15.01
CA ALA A 102 7.02 0.99 -15.21
C ALA A 102 7.55 1.40 -16.57
N SER A 103 8.83 1.79 -16.62
CA SER A 103 9.52 2.00 -17.89
C SER A 103 9.76 0.66 -18.57
N THR A 104 9.33 0.52 -19.83
CA THR A 104 9.55 -0.69 -20.62
C THR A 104 11.04 -1.01 -20.78
N PHE A 105 11.90 0.01 -20.82
CA PHE A 105 13.33 -0.16 -20.93
C PHE A 105 13.95 -0.75 -19.65
N GLU A 106 13.56 -0.24 -18.48
CA GLU A 106 14.05 -0.78 -17.19
C GLU A 106 13.55 -2.20 -16.95
N MET A 107 12.30 -2.48 -17.32
CA MET A 107 11.76 -3.84 -17.30
C MET A 107 12.59 -4.78 -18.16
N ALA A 108 12.90 -4.41 -19.42
CA ALA A 108 13.67 -5.25 -20.32
C ALA A 108 15.06 -5.55 -19.75
N LYS A 109 15.73 -4.57 -19.15
CA LYS A 109 17.01 -4.75 -18.47
C LYS A 109 16.90 -5.77 -17.33
N SER A 110 15.93 -5.60 -16.43
CA SER A 110 15.68 -6.51 -15.30
C SER A 110 15.37 -7.93 -15.78
N PHE A 111 14.59 -8.08 -16.86
CA PHE A 111 14.29 -9.40 -17.45
C PHE A 111 15.53 -10.06 -18.07
N ILE A 112 16.40 -9.32 -18.74
CA ILE A 112 17.64 -9.86 -19.33
C ILE A 112 18.56 -10.35 -18.21
N GLU A 113 18.77 -9.58 -17.17
CA GLU A 113 19.59 -9.97 -16.03
C GLU A 113 19.03 -11.20 -15.32
N MET A 114 17.72 -11.27 -15.16
CA MET A 114 17.04 -12.41 -14.55
C MET A 114 17.16 -13.66 -15.43
N ALA A 115 16.98 -13.56 -16.75
CA ALA A 115 17.14 -14.69 -17.69
C ALA A 115 18.57 -15.23 -17.67
N GLN A 116 19.57 -14.37 -17.54
CA GLN A 116 20.98 -14.79 -17.41
C GLN A 116 21.24 -15.55 -16.09
N ARG A 117 20.56 -15.16 -15.01
CA ARG A 117 20.64 -15.86 -13.71
C ARG A 117 19.84 -17.19 -13.71
N ALA A 118 18.66 -17.19 -14.36
CA ALA A 118 17.76 -18.36 -14.41
C ALA A 118 18.25 -19.48 -15.33
N GLY A 119 19.10 -19.18 -16.33
CA GLY A 119 19.58 -20.13 -17.36
C GLY A 119 20.32 -21.37 -16.86
N LYS A 120 20.43 -21.58 -15.55
CA LYS A 120 21.12 -22.71 -14.92
C LYS A 120 20.23 -23.67 -14.10
N ALA A 121 18.94 -23.42 -13.92
CA ALA A 121 18.20 -24.14 -12.87
C ALA A 121 16.85 -24.76 -13.24
N GLY A 122 16.22 -24.48 -14.37
CA GLY A 122 14.92 -25.11 -14.72
C GLY A 122 13.81 -24.97 -13.65
N ALA A 123 14.02 -24.17 -12.61
CA ALA A 123 13.08 -23.96 -11.50
C ALA A 123 12.18 -22.76 -11.78
N PRO A 124 10.94 -22.71 -11.24
CA PRO A 124 10.10 -21.54 -11.34
C PRO A 124 10.85 -20.32 -10.76
N VAL A 125 10.98 -19.28 -11.59
CA VAL A 125 11.68 -18.05 -11.18
C VAL A 125 10.81 -17.33 -10.16
N LYS A 126 11.18 -17.43 -8.89
CA LYS A 126 10.63 -16.63 -7.81
C LYS A 126 11.34 -15.28 -7.81
N MET A 127 10.57 -14.22 -7.78
CA MET A 127 11.07 -12.85 -7.66
C MET A 127 10.73 -12.32 -6.28
N GLU A 128 11.68 -11.66 -5.64
CA GLU A 128 11.42 -10.90 -4.43
C GLU A 128 10.86 -9.54 -4.82
N TYR A 129 9.80 -9.11 -4.15
CA TYR A 129 9.29 -7.76 -4.30
C TYR A 129 9.45 -6.99 -2.99
N GLY A 130 9.77 -5.71 -3.12
CA GLY A 130 9.65 -4.68 -2.10
C GLY A 130 8.60 -3.68 -2.54
N LEU A 131 7.76 -3.24 -1.62
CA LEU A 131 6.75 -2.21 -1.85
C LEU A 131 6.79 -1.23 -0.69
N GLU A 132 7.10 0.03 -0.98
CA GLU A 132 7.12 1.11 -0.01
C GLU A 132 6.20 2.23 -0.46
N GLY A 133 5.58 2.94 0.51
CA GLY A 133 4.68 4.01 0.13
C GLY A 133 3.97 4.67 1.30
N ARG A 134 2.94 5.44 0.95
CA ARG A 134 2.12 6.19 1.89
C ARG A 134 0.65 6.06 1.51
N LEU A 135 -0.18 5.78 2.51
CA LEU A 135 -1.63 5.88 2.40
C LEU A 135 -2.04 7.32 2.70
N LYS A 136 -2.80 7.93 1.82
CA LYS A 136 -3.48 9.20 2.09
C LYS A 136 -4.81 8.88 2.78
N LEU A 137 -4.93 9.26 4.02
CA LEU A 137 -6.13 9.02 4.81
C LEU A 137 -7.18 10.10 4.58
N GLY A 138 -8.44 9.69 4.63
CA GLY A 138 -9.61 10.54 4.59
C GLY A 138 -10.23 10.76 5.97
N GLY A 139 -11.33 11.51 5.99
CA GLY A 139 -12.08 11.77 7.20
C GLY A 139 -11.37 12.75 8.17
N LYS A 140 -11.59 12.54 9.47
CA LYS A 140 -10.98 13.34 10.55
C LYS A 140 -9.65 12.77 11.03
N ALA A 141 -8.92 12.06 10.19
CA ALA A 141 -7.64 11.49 10.57
C ALA A 141 -6.66 12.59 11.00
N MET A 142 -6.04 12.41 12.14
CA MET A 142 -5.08 13.36 12.70
C MET A 142 -3.77 13.40 11.89
N LEU A 143 -3.45 12.29 11.19
CA LEU A 143 -2.32 12.20 10.26
C LEU A 143 -2.86 12.01 8.85
N PRO A 144 -2.56 12.94 7.92
CA PRO A 144 -3.05 12.85 6.53
C PRO A 144 -2.36 11.73 5.74
N PHE A 145 -1.19 11.26 6.18
CA PHE A 145 -0.41 10.22 5.52
C PHE A 145 0.09 9.18 6.52
N LEU A 146 -0.02 7.92 6.13
CA LEU A 146 0.45 6.79 6.90
C LEU A 146 1.44 5.99 6.06
N PRO A 147 2.73 5.95 6.41
CA PRO A 147 3.72 5.20 5.65
C PRO A 147 3.49 3.70 5.80
N PHE A 148 3.85 2.93 4.77
CA PHE A 148 3.85 1.48 4.83
C PHE A 148 5.03 0.89 4.08
N LYS A 149 5.38 -0.33 4.45
CA LYS A 149 6.35 -1.17 3.77
C LYS A 149 5.83 -2.60 3.75
N SER A 150 6.07 -3.29 2.62
CA SER A 150 5.70 -4.68 2.43
C SER A 150 6.75 -5.35 1.55
N ASP A 151 7.06 -6.58 1.86
CA ASP A 151 7.96 -7.42 1.07
C ASP A 151 7.40 -8.82 0.95
N GLY A 152 7.87 -9.57 -0.04
CA GLY A 152 7.43 -10.93 -0.28
C GLY A 152 7.99 -11.51 -1.57
N GLN A 153 7.37 -12.61 -2.01
CA GLN A 153 7.76 -13.29 -3.24
C GLN A 153 6.59 -13.40 -4.20
N ILE A 154 6.84 -13.15 -5.48
CA ILE A 154 5.90 -13.37 -6.58
C ILE A 154 6.50 -14.40 -7.56
N SER A 155 5.63 -15.18 -8.22
CA SER A 155 6.03 -16.07 -9.29
C SER A 155 5.64 -15.50 -10.65
N LEU A 156 6.48 -15.75 -11.68
CA LEU A 156 6.18 -15.34 -13.06
C LEU A 156 4.92 -15.98 -13.64
N GLU A 157 4.49 -17.11 -13.11
CA GLU A 157 3.26 -17.78 -13.57
C GLU A 157 2.01 -16.92 -13.37
N GLY A 158 1.98 -16.12 -12.30
CA GLY A 158 0.91 -15.14 -12.05
C GLY A 158 0.87 -14.01 -13.10
N LEU A 159 2.01 -13.65 -13.69
CA LEU A 159 2.12 -12.62 -14.74
C LEU A 159 1.80 -13.20 -16.13
N ALA A 160 2.03 -14.49 -16.36
CA ALA A 160 1.81 -15.15 -17.65
C ALA A 160 0.34 -15.50 -17.93
N GLY A 161 -0.54 -15.45 -16.93
CA GLY A 161 -1.98 -15.74 -17.07
C GLY A 161 -2.75 -14.83 -18.03
N LEU A 162 -2.14 -13.76 -18.51
CA LEU A 162 -2.77 -12.73 -19.34
C LEU A 162 -2.91 -13.09 -20.82
N LYS A 163 -2.21 -14.12 -21.33
CA LYS A 163 -2.30 -14.49 -22.76
C LYS A 163 -3.52 -15.34 -23.13
N LYS A 164 -4.37 -15.73 -22.20
CA LYS A 164 -5.44 -16.72 -22.49
C LYS A 164 -6.85 -16.13 -22.60
N GLN A 165 -7.06 -14.81 -22.47
CA GLN A 165 -8.40 -14.21 -22.60
C GLN A 165 -8.67 -13.47 -23.92
N GLU A 166 -7.69 -13.31 -24.81
CA GLU A 166 -7.87 -12.54 -26.05
C GLU A 166 -8.29 -13.38 -27.27
N ASN A 167 -8.71 -14.61 -27.10
CA ASN A 167 -9.19 -15.40 -28.24
C ASN A 167 -10.41 -16.26 -27.88
N LYS A 168 -11.59 -15.63 -27.77
CA LYS A 168 -12.86 -16.32 -27.93
C LYS A 168 -13.75 -15.52 -28.91
N PRO A 169 -14.11 -16.15 -30.03
CA PRO A 169 -14.92 -15.55 -31.08
C PRO A 169 -16.32 -15.19 -30.61
#